data_69e29d320ad9dfc0d7ddfd305f3408c7
#
_entry.id   69e29d320ad9dfc0d7ddfd305f3408c7
#
_cell.length_a   1.000
_cell.length_b   1.000
_cell.length_c   1.000
_cell.angle_alpha   90.00
_cell.angle_beta   90.00
_cell.angle_gamma   90.00
#
_symmetry.space_group_name_H-M   'P 1'
#
loop_
_entity.id
_entity.type
_entity.pdbx_description
1 polymer ?
#
loop_
_entity_poly.entity_id
_entity_poly.type
_entity_poly.pdbx_seq_one_letter_code
_entity_poly.pdbx_strand_id
1 'polypeptide(L)'
;SNQQFASLECLYSCKFFRIFYKRSKNNGLEISISKKFFRLAVERNKTKRRIKEIFRKLPIEMPDGILVFSVFRPFGELSYEEAVMEISSAAKSIADNMDKK
;
A
#
# COMPACT_ATOMS: atom_id res chain seq x y z
N SER A 1 5.87 -21.79 4.38
CA SER A 1 5.45 -20.78 5.31
C SER A 1 6.52 -19.69 5.51
N ASN A 2 7.66 -20.03 6.05
CA ASN A 2 8.71 -19.04 6.24
C ASN A 2 9.22 -18.47 4.92
N GLN A 3 9.18 -19.29 3.88
CA GLN A 3 9.64 -18.85 2.58
C GLN A 3 8.76 -17.76 1.97
N GLN A 4 7.48 -17.80 2.30
CA GLN A 4 6.56 -16.78 1.80
C GLN A 4 6.88 -15.41 2.39
N PHE A 5 7.22 -15.37 3.67
CA PHE A 5 7.57 -14.12 4.32
C PHE A 5 8.92 -13.61 3.86
N ALA A 6 9.84 -14.53 3.55
CA ALA A 6 11.16 -14.15 3.09
C ALA A 6 11.13 -13.45 1.74
N SER A 7 10.05 -13.66 0.95
CA SER A 7 9.93 -13.02 -0.35
C SER A 7 9.35 -11.62 -0.28
N LEU A 8 8.87 -11.20 0.89
CA LEU A 8 8.32 -9.86 1.08
C LEU A 8 9.40 -8.91 1.53
N GLU A 9 9.48 -7.78 0.86
CA GLU A 9 10.44 -6.74 1.19
C GLU A 9 9.70 -5.46 1.55
N CYS A 10 10.00 -4.88 2.71
CA CYS A 10 9.35 -3.66 3.14
C CYS A 10 9.97 -2.47 2.42
N LEU A 11 9.20 -1.81 1.57
CA LEU A 11 9.68 -0.66 0.81
C LEU A 11 9.41 0.66 1.51
N TYR A 12 8.37 0.71 2.32
CA TYR A 12 7.98 1.95 2.98
C TYR A 12 7.18 1.63 4.23
N SER A 13 7.37 2.41 5.28
CA SER A 13 6.66 2.20 6.53
C SER A 13 6.38 3.53 7.20
N CYS A 14 5.15 3.70 7.69
CA CYS A 14 4.78 4.86 8.48
C CYS A 14 3.70 4.44 9.47
N LYS A 15 3.17 5.39 10.23
CA LYS A 15 2.17 5.08 11.23
C LYS A 15 0.80 4.74 10.65
N PHE A 16 0.58 5.07 9.38
CA PHE A 16 -0.71 4.83 8.72
C PHE A 16 -0.73 3.52 7.95
N PHE A 17 0.40 3.13 7.38
CA PHE A 17 0.45 1.93 6.55
C PHE A 17 1.89 1.49 6.32
N ARG A 18 2.02 0.27 5.81
CA ARG A 18 3.30 -0.26 5.33
C ARG A 18 3.10 -0.78 3.93
N ILE A 19 4.13 -0.63 3.12
CA ILE A 19 4.10 -1.13 1.75
C ILE A 19 5.21 -2.16 1.58
N PHE A 20 4.82 -3.36 1.17
CA PHE A 20 5.76 -4.45 0.92
C PHE A 20 5.80 -4.74 -0.56
N TYR A 21 6.91 -5.29 -1.00
CA TYR A 21 7.09 -5.71 -2.37
C TYR A 21 7.18 -7.22 -2.42
N LYS A 22 6.44 -7.82 -3.35
CA LYS A 22 6.44 -9.26 -3.57
C LYS A 22 6.78 -9.51 -5.02
N ARG A 23 7.88 -10.21 -5.26
CA ARG A 23 8.29 -10.52 -6.63
C ARG A 23 7.26 -11.42 -7.29
N SER A 24 6.84 -11.06 -8.48
CA SER A 24 5.83 -11.82 -9.20
C SER A 24 5.94 -11.52 -10.68
N LYS A 25 5.47 -12.47 -11.50
CA LYS A 25 5.41 -12.27 -12.95
C LYS A 25 4.28 -11.31 -13.30
N ASN A 26 3.29 -11.22 -12.45
CA ASN A 26 2.16 -10.31 -12.66
C ASN A 26 2.35 -9.04 -11.85
N ASN A 27 1.84 -7.95 -12.39
CA ASN A 27 1.83 -6.69 -11.67
C ASN A 27 0.50 -6.53 -10.97
N GLY A 28 0.51 -5.94 -9.79
CA GLY A 28 -0.74 -5.74 -9.09
C GLY A 28 -0.57 -5.07 -7.75
N LEU A 29 -1.69 -4.81 -7.12
CA LEU A 29 -1.75 -4.20 -5.81
C LEU A 29 -2.66 -5.04 -4.93
N GLU A 30 -2.11 -5.50 -3.82
CA GLU A 30 -2.89 -6.20 -2.82
C GLU A 30 -3.04 -5.29 -1.61
N ILE A 31 -4.24 -5.23 -1.06
CA ILE A 31 -4.51 -4.39 0.09
C ILE A 31 -4.93 -5.28 1.25
N SER A 32 -4.16 -5.22 2.32
CA SER A 32 -4.41 -6.00 3.51
C SER A 32 -4.99 -5.10 4.59
N ILE A 33 -6.22 -5.35 4.98
CA ILE A 33 -6.90 -4.58 6.01
C ILE A 33 -7.37 -5.53 7.10
N SER A 34 -6.84 -5.35 8.30
CA SER A 34 -7.15 -6.22 9.42
C SER A 34 -8.55 -5.96 9.97
N LYS A 35 -9.29 -7.02 10.24
CA LYS A 35 -10.58 -6.94 10.90
C LYS A 35 -10.42 -6.37 12.31
N LYS A 36 -9.24 -6.51 12.86
CA LYS A 36 -8.93 -5.98 14.17
C LYS A 36 -8.97 -4.47 14.21
N PHE A 37 -8.52 -3.83 13.13
CA PHE A 37 -8.50 -2.37 13.03
C PHE A 37 -9.77 -1.80 12.40
N PHE A 38 -10.37 -2.54 11.49
CA PHE A 38 -11.57 -2.12 10.77
C PHE A 38 -12.61 -3.22 10.88
N ARG A 39 -13.50 -3.09 11.85
CA ARG A 39 -14.46 -4.14 12.16
C ARG A 39 -15.55 -4.33 11.11
N LEU A 40 -16.04 -3.23 10.55
CA LEU A 40 -17.14 -3.29 9.60
C LEU A 40 -16.63 -3.59 8.20
N ALA A 41 -17.29 -4.55 7.54
CA ALA A 41 -16.94 -4.90 6.18
C ALA A 41 -17.07 -3.70 5.23
N VAL A 42 -18.07 -2.85 5.49
CA VAL A 42 -18.29 -1.64 4.70
C VAL A 42 -17.08 -0.72 4.76
N GLU A 43 -16.53 -0.55 5.96
CA GLU A 43 -15.35 0.30 6.15
C GLU A 43 -14.15 -0.28 5.41
N ARG A 44 -13.95 -1.59 5.50
CA ARG A 44 -12.82 -2.23 4.81
C ARG A 44 -12.94 -2.07 3.31
N ASN A 45 -14.12 -2.30 2.77
CA ASN A 45 -14.34 -2.17 1.33
C ASN A 45 -14.13 -0.75 0.84
N LYS A 46 -14.63 0.21 1.60
CA LYS A 46 -14.48 1.63 1.27
C LYS A 46 -13.02 2.04 1.26
N THR A 47 -12.26 1.59 2.26
CA THR A 47 -10.85 1.89 2.36
C THR A 47 -10.06 1.28 1.21
N LYS A 48 -10.34 0.02 0.89
CA LYS A 48 -9.69 -0.64 -0.25
C LYS A 48 -9.94 0.11 -1.55
N ARG A 49 -11.19 0.49 -1.78
CA ARG A 49 -11.58 1.19 -3.00
C ARG A 49 -10.86 2.53 -3.11
N ARG A 50 -10.79 3.24 -2.00
CA ARG A 50 -10.12 4.54 -1.94
C ARG A 50 -8.64 4.41 -2.27
N ILE A 51 -7.97 3.42 -1.67
CA ILE A 51 -6.55 3.20 -1.90
C ILE A 51 -6.28 2.84 -3.36
N LYS A 52 -7.07 1.93 -3.91
CA LYS A 52 -6.92 1.52 -5.31
C LYS A 52 -7.09 2.71 -6.25
N GLU A 53 -8.07 3.54 -5.98
CA GLU A 53 -8.33 4.71 -6.82
C GLU A 53 -7.17 5.69 -6.77
N ILE A 54 -6.62 5.93 -5.60
CA ILE A 54 -5.50 6.85 -5.46
C ILE A 54 -4.28 6.33 -6.22
N PHE A 55 -3.95 5.04 -6.06
CA PHE A 55 -2.82 4.47 -6.77
C PHE A 55 -2.99 4.53 -8.27
N ARG A 56 -4.21 4.30 -8.75
CA ARG A 56 -4.46 4.33 -10.19
C ARG A 56 -4.25 5.71 -10.79
N LYS A 57 -4.46 6.76 -10.02
CA LYS A 57 -4.33 8.13 -10.49
C LYS A 57 -2.92 8.70 -10.35
N LEU A 58 -2.03 7.98 -9.67
CA LEU A 58 -0.67 8.47 -9.49
C LEU A 58 0.09 8.44 -10.80
N PRO A 59 0.82 9.52 -11.12
CA PRO A 59 1.61 9.59 -12.35
C PRO A 59 2.97 8.91 -12.20
N ILE A 60 3.15 8.09 -11.21
CA ILE A 60 4.42 7.44 -10.91
C ILE A 60 4.35 5.98 -11.31
N GLU A 61 5.38 5.51 -12.05
CA GLU A 61 5.47 4.11 -12.40
C GLU A 61 5.90 3.30 -11.19
N MET A 62 5.21 2.20 -10.98
CA MET A 62 5.54 1.28 -9.89
C MET A 62 6.37 0.13 -10.42
N PRO A 63 7.21 -0.48 -9.57
CA PRO A 63 8.04 -1.60 -10.00
C PRO A 63 7.19 -2.80 -10.40
N ASP A 64 7.76 -3.65 -11.26
CA ASP A 64 7.11 -4.90 -11.64
C ASP A 64 6.97 -5.78 -10.41
N GLY A 65 5.82 -6.42 -10.30
CA GLY A 65 5.54 -7.29 -9.18
C GLY A 65 4.29 -6.84 -8.44
N ILE A 66 4.08 -7.39 -7.27
CA ILE A 66 2.91 -7.09 -6.47
C ILE A 66 3.30 -6.24 -5.27
N LEU A 67 2.61 -5.13 -5.11
CA LEU A 67 2.76 -4.30 -3.93
C LEU A 67 1.69 -4.69 -2.93
N VAL A 68 2.10 -4.96 -1.70
CA VAL A 68 1.18 -5.30 -0.62
C VAL A 68 1.07 -4.10 0.31
N PHE A 69 -0.12 -3.54 0.37
CA PHE A 69 -0.40 -2.35 1.15
C PHE A 69 -1.11 -2.77 2.44
N SER A 70 -0.39 -2.68 3.55
CA SER A 70 -0.93 -3.08 4.85
C SER A 70 -1.41 -1.84 5.59
N VAL A 71 -2.70 -1.79 5.87
CA VAL A 71 -3.35 -0.59 6.42
C VAL A 71 -3.52 -0.70 7.93
N PHE A 72 -3.15 0.36 8.63
CA PHE A 72 -3.33 0.46 10.08
C PHE A 72 -4.52 1.37 10.40
N ARG A 73 -5.02 1.27 11.61
CA ARG A 73 -6.20 2.01 12.04
C ARG A 73 -6.12 3.52 11.81
N PRO A 74 -5.00 4.21 12.11
CA PRO A 74 -4.94 5.66 11.91
C PRO A 74 -5.25 6.11 10.49
N PHE A 75 -5.02 5.24 9.49
CA PHE A 75 -5.34 5.58 8.11
C PHE A 75 -6.84 5.87 7.93
N GLY A 76 -7.68 5.17 8.66
CA GLY A 76 -9.12 5.35 8.58
C GLY A 76 -9.59 6.73 9.04
N GLU A 77 -8.75 7.44 9.76
CA GLU A 77 -9.07 8.76 10.26
C GLU A 77 -8.64 9.87 9.32
N LEU A 78 -7.91 9.54 8.26
CA LEU A 78 -7.45 10.53 7.31
C LEU A 78 -8.59 10.95 6.37
N SER A 79 -8.60 12.25 6.02
CA SER A 79 -9.47 12.71 4.96
C SER A 79 -8.98 12.18 3.63
N TYR A 80 -9.80 12.31 2.59
CA TYR A 80 -9.38 11.86 1.27
C TYR A 80 -8.10 12.56 0.82
N GLU A 81 -8.04 13.87 1.03
CA GLU A 81 -6.87 14.65 0.63
C GLU A 81 -5.63 14.23 1.40
N GLU A 82 -5.78 14.00 2.70
CA GLU A 82 -4.66 13.53 3.52
C GLU A 82 -4.18 12.17 3.05
N ALA A 83 -5.12 11.28 2.73
CA ALA A 83 -4.76 9.96 2.23
C ALA A 83 -4.00 10.05 0.92
N VAL A 84 -4.44 10.94 0.02
CA VAL A 84 -3.75 11.16 -1.25
C VAL A 84 -2.32 11.63 -1.01
N MET A 85 -2.13 12.56 -0.09
CA MET A 85 -0.81 13.10 0.20
C MET A 85 0.11 12.02 0.77
N GLU A 86 -0.41 11.22 1.71
CA GLU A 86 0.40 10.18 2.33
C GLU A 86 0.80 9.10 1.34
N ILE A 87 -0.14 8.66 0.52
CA ILE A 87 0.13 7.63 -0.46
C ILE A 87 1.05 8.15 -1.57
N SER A 88 0.84 9.38 -2.01
CA SER A 88 1.69 9.99 -3.03
C SER A 88 3.13 10.11 -2.55
N SER A 89 3.31 10.53 -1.32
CA SER A 89 4.64 10.66 -0.72
C SER A 89 5.33 9.31 -0.64
N ALA A 90 4.58 8.27 -0.25
CA ALA A 90 5.13 6.93 -0.16
C ALA A 90 5.53 6.40 -1.52
N ALA A 91 4.66 6.59 -2.52
CA ALA A 91 4.93 6.12 -3.89
C ALA A 91 6.16 6.80 -4.46
N LYS A 92 6.30 8.10 -4.22
CA LYS A 92 7.45 8.86 -4.69
C LYS A 92 8.73 8.36 -4.03
N SER A 93 8.67 8.07 -2.75
CA SER A 93 9.82 7.54 -2.02
C SER A 93 10.25 6.19 -2.57
N ILE A 94 9.29 5.33 -2.88
CA ILE A 94 9.57 4.02 -3.44
C ILE A 94 10.21 4.16 -4.83
N ALA A 95 9.66 5.04 -5.67
CA ALA A 95 10.19 5.25 -7.00
C ALA A 95 11.61 5.78 -6.96
N ASP A 96 11.89 6.73 -6.06
CA ASP A 96 13.23 7.28 -5.90
C ASP A 96 14.22 6.22 -5.47
N ASN A 97 13.83 5.34 -4.57
CA ASN A 97 14.69 4.26 -4.11
C ASN A 97 14.98 3.24 -5.20
N MET A 98 13.99 2.96 -6.04
CA MET A 98 14.18 2.03 -7.15
C MET A 98 15.12 2.59 -8.21
N ASP A 99 15.05 3.90 -8.44
CA ASP A 99 15.92 4.55 -9.42
C ASP A 99 17.39 4.53 -8.99
N LYS A 100 17.65 4.49 -7.69
CA LYS A 100 19.01 4.48 -7.19
C LYS A 100 19.69 3.14 -7.31
N LYS A 101 18.95 2.12 -7.63
CA LYS A 101 19.50 0.79 -7.84
C LYS A 101 19.76 0.55 -9.31
#